data_6ac4397fd8adb576b482b099558dff24
#
_entry.id   6ac4397fd8adb576b482b099558dff24
#
_cell.length_a   1.000
_cell.length_b   1.000
_cell.length_c   1.000
_cell.angle_alpha   90.00
_cell.angle_beta   90.00
_cell.angle_gamma   90.00
#
_symmetry.space_group_name_H-M   'P 1'
#
loop_
_entity.id
_entity.type
_entity.pdbx_description
1 polymer ?
#
loop_
_entity_poly.entity_id
_entity_poly.type
_entity_poly.pdbx_seq_one_letter_code
_entity_poly.pdbx_strand_id
1 'polypeptide(L)'
;MTALRRYEGKIVLITGAASGFGRRAAERFAAEGAQLVLGDIQEAGLAETARLVEAVGARVVARSTDVGNGEAVAALVAAGTDAFGRIDVALNNAGVAHATMKLVDTNEAVMRRMFDVNVMGVFHGMKAQIPVMERQGGGVILNTASVAGVTGAPLLAAYAAAKHAVIGLTKTAAAETARKGIRVNAICPAFADTPMLTESLAQPGRTQEEMVSRLVQTMPMRRAGTADEIVQAMLWICSAENSFMTGHALVVDGGLTAL
;
A
#
# COMPACT_ATOMS: atom_id res chain seq x y z
N MET A 1 -2.58 -13.06 26.48
CA MET A 1 -2.32 -13.58 25.11
C MET A 1 -0.94 -13.14 24.71
N THR A 2 -0.04 -14.05 24.40
CA THR A 2 1.29 -13.72 23.86
C THR A 2 1.08 -13.02 22.51
N ALA A 3 1.67 -11.84 22.33
CA ALA A 3 1.58 -11.12 21.05
C ALA A 3 2.11 -12.03 19.92
N LEU A 4 1.40 -12.09 18.80
CA LEU A 4 1.87 -12.79 17.60
C LEU A 4 3.17 -12.12 17.13
N ARG A 5 4.22 -12.90 16.92
CA ARG A 5 5.53 -12.42 16.43
C ARG A 5 5.84 -13.02 15.05
N ARG A 6 4.91 -12.90 14.11
CA ARG A 6 5.03 -13.46 12.75
C ARG A 6 6.20 -12.90 11.96
N TYR A 7 6.67 -11.71 12.32
CA TYR A 7 7.71 -10.96 11.60
C TYR A 7 9.00 -10.81 12.40
N GLU A 8 9.21 -11.65 13.41
CA GLU A 8 10.45 -11.64 14.19
C GLU A 8 11.67 -11.75 13.27
N GLY A 9 12.57 -10.77 13.36
CA GLY A 9 13.79 -10.71 12.55
C GLY A 9 13.57 -10.47 11.04
N LYS A 10 12.34 -10.17 10.60
CA LYS A 10 12.05 -9.83 9.20
C LYS A 10 12.28 -8.36 8.91
N ILE A 11 12.72 -8.07 7.71
CA ILE A 11 12.91 -6.72 7.21
C ILE A 11 11.73 -6.35 6.31
N VAL A 12 10.98 -5.30 6.70
CA VAL A 12 9.77 -4.87 5.99
C VAL A 12 9.98 -3.47 5.44
N LEU A 13 9.90 -3.33 4.12
CA LEU A 13 9.95 -2.04 3.43
C LEU A 13 8.52 -1.56 3.17
N ILE A 14 8.23 -0.28 3.48
CA ILE A 14 6.90 0.33 3.30
C ILE A 14 7.06 1.70 2.65
N THR A 15 6.40 1.93 1.51
CA THR A 15 6.25 3.25 0.92
C THR A 15 4.91 3.88 1.31
N GLY A 16 4.84 5.22 1.34
CA GLY A 16 3.66 5.93 1.86
C GLY A 16 3.53 5.77 3.38
N ALA A 17 4.65 5.75 4.09
CA ALA A 17 4.73 5.43 5.51
C ALA A 17 4.40 6.61 6.45
N ALA A 18 4.22 7.82 5.93
CA ALA A 18 3.97 9.01 6.74
C ALA A 18 2.58 9.06 7.38
N SER A 19 1.60 8.33 6.85
CA SER A 19 0.21 8.39 7.34
C SER A 19 -0.61 7.14 6.94
N GLY A 20 -1.88 7.12 7.31
CA GLY A 20 -2.88 6.15 6.86
C GLY A 20 -2.45 4.68 7.03
N PHE A 21 -2.68 3.88 6.00
CA PHE A 21 -2.31 2.45 6.02
C PHE A 21 -0.81 2.21 6.19
N GLY A 22 0.04 3.06 5.57
CA GLY A 22 1.49 2.89 5.64
C GLY A 22 2.03 3.05 7.05
N ARG A 23 1.61 4.11 7.77
CA ARG A 23 1.96 4.30 9.18
C ARG A 23 1.44 3.16 10.04
N ARG A 24 0.14 2.83 9.89
CA ARG A 24 -0.46 1.77 10.68
C ARG A 24 0.17 0.40 10.41
N ALA A 25 0.54 0.12 9.16
CA ALA A 25 1.30 -1.09 8.81
C ALA A 25 2.68 -1.10 9.49
N ALA A 26 3.40 0.02 9.46
CA ALA A 26 4.70 0.13 10.12
C ALA A 26 4.60 -0.20 11.62
N GLU A 27 3.64 0.40 12.33
CA GLU A 27 3.38 0.13 13.75
C GLU A 27 3.07 -1.35 14.01
N ARG A 28 2.19 -1.94 13.19
CA ARG A 28 1.76 -3.34 13.38
C ARG A 28 2.86 -4.34 13.04
N PHE A 29 3.63 -4.12 11.96
CA PHE A 29 4.78 -4.98 11.64
C PHE A 29 5.88 -4.89 12.72
N ALA A 30 6.17 -3.67 13.22
CA ALA A 30 7.11 -3.48 14.32
C ALA A 30 6.67 -4.21 15.60
N ALA A 31 5.39 -4.10 15.98
CA ALA A 31 4.83 -4.79 17.13
C ALA A 31 4.92 -6.33 17.00
N GLU A 32 4.99 -6.86 15.78
CA GLU A 32 5.18 -8.28 15.51
C GLU A 32 6.66 -8.69 15.26
N GLY A 33 7.62 -7.78 15.58
CA GLY A 33 9.06 -8.08 15.61
C GLY A 33 9.84 -7.71 14.34
N ALA A 34 9.22 -7.02 13.36
CA ALA A 34 9.91 -6.57 12.17
C ALA A 34 10.88 -5.42 12.43
N GLN A 35 11.95 -5.35 11.62
CA GLN A 35 12.75 -4.15 11.40
C GLN A 35 12.25 -3.45 10.13
N LEU A 36 12.34 -2.13 10.05
CA LEU A 36 11.61 -1.37 9.05
C LEU A 36 12.50 -0.52 8.15
N VAL A 37 12.10 -0.44 6.87
CA VAL A 37 12.59 0.52 5.89
C VAL A 37 11.39 1.34 5.42
N LEU A 38 11.37 2.63 5.76
CA LEU A 38 10.23 3.50 5.55
C LEU A 38 10.54 4.59 4.53
N GLY A 39 9.68 4.74 3.53
CA GLY A 39 9.78 5.79 2.52
C GLY A 39 8.50 6.60 2.42
N ASP A 40 8.61 7.92 2.36
CA ASP A 40 7.51 8.84 2.08
C ASP A 40 8.07 10.19 1.61
N ILE A 41 7.27 10.97 0.87
CA ILE A 41 7.62 12.32 0.47
C ILE A 41 7.37 13.32 1.62
N GLN A 42 6.51 13.00 2.58
CA GLN A 42 6.15 13.85 3.73
C GLN A 42 7.11 13.58 4.90
N GLU A 43 8.20 14.31 4.95
CA GLU A 43 9.30 14.09 5.91
C GLU A 43 8.84 14.15 7.37
N ALA A 44 8.01 15.11 7.75
CA ALA A 44 7.54 15.25 9.14
C ALA A 44 6.70 14.03 9.57
N GLY A 45 5.77 13.58 8.72
CA GLY A 45 4.96 12.40 8.99
C GLY A 45 5.79 11.11 9.02
N LEU A 46 6.81 11.02 8.16
CA LEU A 46 7.74 9.90 8.13
C LEU A 46 8.59 9.82 9.40
N ALA A 47 9.12 10.96 9.86
CA ALA A 47 9.89 11.04 11.11
C ALA A 47 9.04 10.63 12.32
N GLU A 48 7.78 11.05 12.37
CA GLU A 48 6.87 10.62 13.44
C GLU A 48 6.62 9.11 13.41
N THR A 49 6.42 8.53 12.23
CA THR A 49 6.26 7.07 12.11
C THR A 49 7.51 6.33 12.55
N ALA A 50 8.70 6.82 12.18
CA ALA A 50 9.97 6.25 12.64
C ALA A 50 10.07 6.27 14.17
N ARG A 51 9.76 7.41 14.81
CA ARG A 51 9.76 7.55 16.28
C ARG A 51 8.79 6.56 16.95
N LEU A 52 7.58 6.37 16.38
CA LEU A 52 6.58 5.45 16.94
C LEU A 52 7.06 3.98 16.91
N VAL A 53 7.71 3.55 15.82
CA VAL A 53 8.18 2.18 15.69
C VAL A 53 9.47 1.93 16.50
N GLU A 54 10.34 2.93 16.64
CA GLU A 54 11.51 2.86 17.53
C GLU A 54 11.10 2.71 19.00
N ALA A 55 10.02 3.35 19.40
CA ALA A 55 9.50 3.28 20.76
C ALA A 55 9.07 1.85 21.17
N VAL A 56 8.76 0.97 20.21
CA VAL A 56 8.46 -0.45 20.46
C VAL A 56 9.65 -1.38 20.21
N GLY A 57 10.87 -0.80 20.02
CA GLY A 57 12.12 -1.53 19.90
C GLY A 57 12.49 -1.97 18.47
N ALA A 58 11.78 -1.54 17.43
CA ALA A 58 12.17 -1.82 16.07
C ALA A 58 13.33 -0.91 15.63
N ARG A 59 14.30 -1.47 14.89
CA ARG A 59 15.28 -0.67 14.16
C ARG A 59 14.61 -0.15 12.88
N VAL A 60 14.89 1.10 12.51
CA VAL A 60 14.28 1.72 11.33
C VAL A 60 15.33 2.45 10.48
N VAL A 61 15.15 2.35 9.17
CA VAL A 61 15.75 3.24 8.17
C VAL A 61 14.62 4.04 7.55
N ALA A 62 14.61 5.35 7.73
CA ALA A 62 13.61 6.24 7.14
C ALA A 62 14.27 7.17 6.11
N ARG A 63 13.68 7.28 4.91
CA ARG A 63 14.21 8.10 3.83
C ARG A 63 13.11 8.84 3.10
N SER A 64 13.26 10.15 2.93
CA SER A 64 12.40 10.95 2.04
C SER A 64 12.45 10.36 0.63
N THR A 65 11.29 9.98 0.08
CA THR A 65 11.20 9.19 -1.16
C THR A 65 9.96 9.56 -1.96
N ASP A 66 10.18 10.16 -3.12
CA ASP A 66 9.13 10.28 -4.15
C ASP A 66 9.10 8.97 -4.96
N VAL A 67 7.99 8.23 -4.87
CA VAL A 67 7.84 6.96 -5.58
C VAL A 67 7.69 7.12 -7.10
N GLY A 68 7.32 8.31 -7.58
CA GLY A 68 7.35 8.66 -9.01
C GLY A 68 8.77 8.70 -9.58
N ASN A 69 9.79 8.84 -8.72
CA ASN A 69 11.19 8.84 -9.11
C ASN A 69 11.84 7.48 -8.85
N GLY A 70 12.17 6.75 -9.93
CA GLY A 70 12.76 5.41 -9.83
C GLY A 70 14.12 5.38 -9.14
N GLU A 71 14.94 6.43 -9.24
CA GLU A 71 16.23 6.52 -8.55
C GLU A 71 16.04 6.67 -7.03
N ALA A 72 15.05 7.49 -6.61
CA ALA A 72 14.73 7.65 -5.20
C ALA A 72 14.24 6.33 -4.59
N VAL A 73 13.43 5.56 -5.30
CA VAL A 73 12.96 4.24 -4.86
C VAL A 73 14.11 3.23 -4.80
N ALA A 74 14.99 3.22 -5.79
CA ALA A 74 16.18 2.35 -5.77
C ALA A 74 17.09 2.70 -4.58
N ALA A 75 17.27 3.99 -4.28
CA ALA A 75 18.05 4.45 -3.14
C ALA A 75 17.42 4.08 -1.78
N LEU A 76 16.09 4.03 -1.67
CA LEU A 76 15.39 3.53 -0.49
C LEU A 76 15.66 2.03 -0.28
N VAL A 77 15.53 1.23 -1.34
CA VAL A 77 15.81 -0.22 -1.30
C VAL A 77 17.28 -0.48 -0.94
N ALA A 78 18.22 0.26 -1.55
CA ALA A 78 19.65 0.17 -1.24
C ALA A 78 19.92 0.48 0.24
N ALA A 79 19.39 1.59 0.76
CA ALA A 79 19.55 1.94 2.17
C ALA A 79 19.05 0.84 3.12
N GLY A 80 17.94 0.17 2.78
CA GLY A 80 17.44 -0.97 3.52
C GLY A 80 18.39 -2.18 3.46
N THR A 81 18.90 -2.51 2.27
CA THR A 81 19.83 -3.64 2.11
C THR A 81 21.19 -3.36 2.75
N ASP A 82 21.67 -2.13 2.72
CA ASP A 82 22.93 -1.74 3.38
C ASP A 82 22.82 -1.85 4.92
N ALA A 83 21.66 -1.49 5.48
CA ALA A 83 21.44 -1.51 6.92
C ALA A 83 21.13 -2.89 7.48
N PHE A 84 20.43 -3.74 6.72
CA PHE A 84 19.85 -5.01 7.20
C PHE A 84 20.26 -6.25 6.39
N GLY A 85 20.91 -6.08 5.23
CA GLY A 85 21.37 -7.16 4.37
C GLY A 85 20.29 -7.79 3.47
N ARG A 86 19.00 -7.49 3.69
CA ARG A 86 17.87 -8.11 3.00
C ARG A 86 16.60 -7.30 3.06
N ILE A 87 15.59 -7.67 2.26
CA ILE A 87 14.19 -7.20 2.34
C ILE A 87 13.28 -8.43 2.24
N ASP A 88 12.63 -8.81 3.34
CA ASP A 88 11.74 -9.99 3.35
C ASP A 88 10.34 -9.68 2.81
N VAL A 89 9.82 -8.49 3.15
CA VAL A 89 8.50 -8.02 2.75
C VAL A 89 8.62 -6.60 2.21
N ALA A 90 7.93 -6.31 1.12
CA ALA A 90 7.82 -4.96 0.57
C ALA A 90 6.35 -4.58 0.35
N LEU A 91 5.91 -3.49 0.98
CA LEU A 91 4.60 -2.88 0.77
C LEU A 91 4.76 -1.65 -0.13
N ASN A 92 4.37 -1.77 -1.39
CA ASN A 92 4.23 -0.66 -2.31
C ASN A 92 2.86 -0.01 -2.05
N ASN A 93 2.82 0.85 -1.02
CA ASN A 93 1.58 1.39 -0.49
C ASN A 93 1.37 2.88 -0.82
N ALA A 94 2.42 3.63 -1.13
CA ALA A 94 2.30 5.04 -1.53
C ALA A 94 1.29 5.20 -2.67
N GLY A 95 0.43 6.20 -2.56
CA GLY A 95 -0.58 6.48 -3.56
C GLY A 95 -1.31 7.79 -3.29
N VAL A 96 -1.97 8.28 -4.32
CA VAL A 96 -2.77 9.51 -4.27
C VAL A 96 -4.13 9.27 -4.93
N ALA A 97 -5.11 10.09 -4.56
CA ALA A 97 -6.40 10.19 -5.23
C ALA A 97 -6.56 11.59 -5.85
N HIS A 98 -7.61 11.78 -6.62
CA HIS A 98 -7.99 13.10 -7.13
C HIS A 98 -9.41 13.45 -6.68
N ALA A 99 -9.76 14.72 -6.73
CA ALA A 99 -11.11 15.19 -6.47
C ALA A 99 -12.10 14.52 -7.44
N THR A 100 -13.30 14.23 -6.98
CA THR A 100 -14.34 13.60 -7.81
C THR A 100 -14.71 14.48 -9.01
N MET A 101 -14.64 13.91 -10.22
CA MET A 101 -14.99 14.59 -11.48
C MET A 101 -15.48 13.59 -12.52
N LYS A 102 -16.31 14.01 -13.47
CA LYS A 102 -16.76 13.14 -14.55
C LYS A 102 -15.58 12.78 -15.47
N LEU A 103 -15.68 11.64 -16.15
CA LEU A 103 -14.66 11.20 -17.11
C LEU A 103 -14.34 12.26 -18.16
N VAL A 104 -15.39 12.90 -18.71
CA VAL A 104 -15.25 13.93 -19.75
C VAL A 104 -14.58 15.22 -19.27
N ASP A 105 -14.58 15.46 -17.96
CA ASP A 105 -13.96 16.63 -17.32
C ASP A 105 -12.54 16.32 -16.80
N THR A 106 -12.11 15.04 -16.87
CA THR A 106 -10.78 14.62 -16.40
C THR A 106 -9.72 15.06 -17.41
N ASN A 107 -8.86 15.97 -17.00
CA ASN A 107 -7.77 16.44 -17.85
C ASN A 107 -6.53 15.51 -17.80
N GLU A 108 -5.64 15.65 -18.79
CA GLU A 108 -4.45 14.80 -18.89
C GLU A 108 -3.50 14.93 -17.70
N ALA A 109 -3.40 16.10 -17.08
CA ALA A 109 -2.51 16.30 -15.93
C ALA A 109 -2.93 15.44 -14.73
N VAL A 110 -4.25 15.34 -14.47
CA VAL A 110 -4.80 14.45 -13.46
C VAL A 110 -4.49 12.98 -13.81
N MET A 111 -4.71 12.59 -15.07
CA MET A 111 -4.42 11.24 -15.53
C MET A 111 -2.93 10.90 -15.33
N ARG A 112 -2.02 11.77 -15.80
CA ARG A 112 -0.57 11.60 -15.65
C ARG A 112 -0.19 11.46 -14.18
N ARG A 113 -0.64 12.37 -13.31
CA ARG A 113 -0.32 12.31 -11.87
C ARG A 113 -0.75 10.99 -11.22
N MET A 114 -1.96 10.48 -11.56
CA MET A 114 -2.41 9.19 -11.03
C MET A 114 -1.50 8.04 -11.48
N PHE A 115 -1.04 8.07 -12.73
CA PHE A 115 -0.12 7.06 -13.23
C PHE A 115 1.28 7.22 -12.65
N ASP A 116 1.83 8.42 -12.58
CA ASP A 116 3.18 8.66 -12.07
C ASP A 116 3.35 8.17 -10.62
N VAL A 117 2.36 8.40 -9.77
CA VAL A 117 2.45 7.98 -8.38
C VAL A 117 1.96 6.54 -8.20
N ASN A 118 0.71 6.23 -8.61
CA ASN A 118 0.08 4.96 -8.25
C ASN A 118 0.59 3.79 -9.09
N VAL A 119 0.98 4.01 -10.35
CA VAL A 119 1.44 2.94 -11.25
C VAL A 119 2.96 2.88 -11.27
N MET A 120 3.61 4.01 -11.60
CA MET A 120 5.07 4.04 -11.69
C MET A 120 5.71 3.81 -10.33
N GLY A 121 5.11 4.29 -9.24
CA GLY A 121 5.58 4.01 -7.88
C GLY A 121 5.63 2.51 -7.57
N VAL A 122 4.58 1.77 -7.91
CA VAL A 122 4.55 0.30 -7.77
C VAL A 122 5.55 -0.37 -8.72
N PHE A 123 5.63 0.09 -9.95
CA PHE A 123 6.60 -0.44 -10.93
C PHE A 123 8.05 -0.24 -10.47
N HIS A 124 8.41 0.97 -10.03
CA HIS A 124 9.75 1.27 -9.51
C HIS A 124 10.07 0.44 -8.26
N GLY A 125 9.08 0.29 -7.36
CA GLY A 125 9.19 -0.57 -6.19
C GLY A 125 9.55 -2.00 -6.59
N MET A 126 8.72 -2.65 -7.39
CA MET A 126 8.96 -4.03 -7.82
C MET A 126 10.28 -4.17 -8.60
N LYS A 127 10.59 -3.23 -9.49
CA LYS A 127 11.83 -3.22 -10.27
C LYS A 127 13.09 -3.20 -9.38
N ALA A 128 13.05 -2.49 -8.25
CA ALA A 128 14.17 -2.41 -7.32
C ALA A 128 14.18 -3.59 -6.32
N GLN A 129 13.00 -4.07 -5.89
CA GLN A 129 12.85 -5.09 -4.85
C GLN A 129 13.11 -6.51 -5.37
N ILE A 130 12.59 -6.86 -6.56
CA ILE A 130 12.67 -8.21 -7.13
C ILE A 130 14.12 -8.70 -7.23
N PRO A 131 15.09 -7.93 -7.79
CA PRO A 131 16.48 -8.41 -7.87
C PRO A 131 17.12 -8.67 -6.49
N VAL A 132 16.73 -7.91 -5.45
CA VAL A 132 17.18 -8.15 -4.07
C VAL A 132 16.61 -9.46 -3.57
N MET A 133 15.30 -9.65 -3.72
CA MET A 133 14.59 -10.86 -3.27
C MET A 133 15.05 -12.12 -4.02
N GLU A 134 15.39 -12.02 -5.32
CA GLU A 134 15.96 -13.13 -6.07
C GLU A 134 17.32 -13.56 -5.51
N ARG A 135 18.22 -12.61 -5.23
CA ARG A 135 19.56 -12.93 -4.67
C ARG A 135 19.49 -13.56 -3.29
N GLN A 136 18.48 -13.24 -2.49
CA GLN A 136 18.29 -13.79 -1.13
C GLN A 136 17.45 -15.06 -1.10
N GLY A 137 16.93 -15.54 -2.26
CA GLY A 137 16.16 -16.78 -2.38
C GLY A 137 14.67 -16.66 -2.10
N GLY A 138 14.10 -15.46 -2.12
CA GLY A 138 12.66 -15.26 -1.97
C GLY A 138 12.27 -13.98 -1.25
N GLY A 139 10.97 -13.73 -1.18
CA GLY A 139 10.39 -12.56 -0.53
C GLY A 139 8.89 -12.42 -0.80
N VAL A 140 8.28 -11.39 -0.23
CA VAL A 140 6.87 -11.09 -0.45
C VAL A 140 6.71 -9.62 -0.83
N ILE A 141 5.99 -9.37 -1.92
CA ILE A 141 5.60 -8.03 -2.34
C ILE A 141 4.08 -7.90 -2.24
N LEU A 142 3.62 -6.84 -1.60
CA LEU A 142 2.21 -6.45 -1.53
C LEU A 142 2.03 -5.06 -2.12
N ASN A 143 1.21 -4.97 -3.16
CA ASN A 143 0.87 -3.72 -3.82
C ASN A 143 -0.51 -3.23 -3.34
N THR A 144 -0.63 -1.98 -2.93
CA THR A 144 -1.90 -1.39 -2.53
C THR A 144 -2.67 -0.92 -3.76
N ALA A 145 -3.62 -1.75 -4.22
CA ALA A 145 -4.60 -1.40 -5.23
C ALA A 145 -5.82 -0.69 -4.60
N SER A 146 -7.02 -1.06 -4.99
CA SER A 146 -8.31 -0.57 -4.47
C SER A 146 -9.42 -1.43 -5.04
N VAL A 147 -10.63 -1.40 -4.46
CA VAL A 147 -11.84 -1.89 -5.13
C VAL A 147 -12.05 -1.22 -6.48
N ALA A 148 -11.63 0.04 -6.63
CA ALA A 148 -11.60 0.75 -7.91
C ALA A 148 -10.66 0.13 -8.96
N GLY A 149 -9.84 -0.85 -8.58
CA GLY A 149 -9.00 -1.64 -9.47
C GLY A 149 -9.66 -2.94 -9.96
N VAL A 150 -10.81 -3.32 -9.40
CA VAL A 150 -11.57 -4.53 -9.78
C VAL A 150 -12.99 -4.21 -10.25
N THR A 151 -13.46 -2.97 -10.03
CA THR A 151 -14.77 -2.49 -10.46
C THR A 151 -14.66 -1.12 -11.12
N GLY A 152 -15.74 -0.65 -11.78
CA GLY A 152 -15.86 0.75 -12.15
C GLY A 152 -15.96 1.65 -10.91
N ALA A 153 -15.35 2.83 -10.96
CA ALA A 153 -15.45 3.85 -9.91
C ALA A 153 -15.94 5.17 -10.52
N PRO A 154 -17.26 5.43 -10.52
CA PRO A 154 -17.81 6.68 -11.04
C PRO A 154 -17.13 7.90 -10.42
N LEU A 155 -16.87 8.92 -11.23
CA LEU A 155 -16.19 10.16 -10.84
C LEU A 155 -14.69 10.03 -10.48
N LEU A 156 -14.10 8.84 -10.59
CA LEU A 156 -12.70 8.54 -10.26
C LEU A 156 -11.97 7.81 -11.42
N ALA A 157 -12.23 8.20 -12.66
CA ALA A 157 -11.76 7.48 -13.84
C ALA A 157 -10.24 7.29 -13.88
N ALA A 158 -9.45 8.34 -13.62
CA ALA A 158 -7.99 8.26 -13.63
C ALA A 158 -7.45 7.37 -12.49
N TYR A 159 -8.04 7.47 -11.31
CA TYR A 159 -7.69 6.62 -10.17
C TYR A 159 -8.02 5.15 -10.44
N ALA A 160 -9.23 4.87 -10.95
CA ALA A 160 -9.64 3.51 -11.28
C ALA A 160 -8.72 2.87 -12.34
N ALA A 161 -8.41 3.60 -13.41
CA ALA A 161 -7.47 3.14 -14.43
C ALA A 161 -6.10 2.80 -13.84
N ALA A 162 -5.56 3.67 -12.97
CA ALA A 162 -4.28 3.43 -12.30
C ALA A 162 -4.33 2.18 -11.40
N LYS A 163 -5.42 2.00 -10.63
CA LYS A 163 -5.54 0.84 -9.72
C LYS A 163 -5.78 -0.49 -10.46
N HIS A 164 -6.42 -0.48 -11.64
CA HIS A 164 -6.45 -1.63 -12.54
C HIS A 164 -5.05 -1.98 -13.08
N ALA A 165 -4.26 -0.97 -13.46
CA ALA A 165 -2.90 -1.18 -13.91
C ALA A 165 -2.01 -1.82 -12.82
N VAL A 166 -2.16 -1.43 -11.56
CA VAL A 166 -1.45 -2.05 -10.41
C VAL A 166 -1.76 -3.55 -10.32
N ILE A 167 -3.01 -3.96 -10.52
CA ILE A 167 -3.40 -5.38 -10.51
C ILE A 167 -2.76 -6.13 -11.69
N GLY A 168 -2.73 -5.51 -12.87
CA GLY A 168 -2.05 -6.06 -14.04
C GLY A 168 -0.55 -6.31 -13.78
N LEU A 169 0.14 -5.30 -13.25
CA LEU A 169 1.55 -5.39 -12.85
C LEU A 169 1.78 -6.50 -11.79
N THR A 170 0.89 -6.58 -10.80
CA THR A 170 0.95 -7.59 -9.74
C THR A 170 0.90 -9.01 -10.30
N LYS A 171 -0.05 -9.29 -11.19
CA LYS A 171 -0.24 -10.61 -11.82
C LYS A 171 0.96 -10.99 -12.68
N THR A 172 1.48 -10.04 -13.46
CA THR A 172 2.65 -10.25 -14.32
C THR A 172 3.88 -10.57 -13.48
N ALA A 173 4.19 -9.74 -12.48
CA ALA A 173 5.34 -9.96 -11.60
C ALA A 173 5.22 -11.29 -10.84
N ALA A 174 4.03 -11.66 -10.37
CA ALA A 174 3.79 -12.93 -9.70
C ALA A 174 4.14 -14.12 -10.62
N ALA A 175 3.69 -14.10 -11.87
CA ALA A 175 3.96 -15.17 -12.85
C ALA A 175 5.46 -15.29 -13.17
N GLU A 176 6.16 -14.16 -13.30
CA GLU A 176 7.58 -14.11 -13.62
C GLU A 176 8.49 -14.57 -12.47
N THR A 177 8.05 -14.37 -11.21
CA THR A 177 8.93 -14.52 -10.03
C THR A 177 8.59 -15.70 -9.13
N ALA A 178 7.45 -16.38 -9.34
CA ALA A 178 7.00 -17.48 -8.48
C ALA A 178 8.05 -18.60 -8.32
N ARG A 179 8.74 -18.98 -9.41
CA ARG A 179 9.77 -20.02 -9.37
C ARG A 179 11.03 -19.61 -8.60
N LYS A 180 11.15 -18.32 -8.26
CA LYS A 180 12.27 -17.75 -7.48
C LYS A 180 11.92 -17.56 -6.00
N GLY A 181 10.80 -18.14 -5.56
CA GLY A 181 10.34 -18.03 -4.18
C GLY A 181 9.77 -16.66 -3.81
N ILE A 182 9.42 -15.81 -4.79
CA ILE A 182 8.85 -14.50 -4.55
C ILE A 182 7.34 -14.56 -4.78
N ARG A 183 6.56 -14.12 -3.80
CA ARG A 183 5.11 -13.96 -3.91
C ARG A 183 4.78 -12.49 -4.12
N VAL A 184 3.94 -12.20 -5.09
CA VAL A 184 3.48 -10.83 -5.39
C VAL A 184 1.96 -10.82 -5.39
N ASN A 185 1.34 -10.03 -4.50
CA ASN A 185 -0.12 -9.92 -4.38
C ASN A 185 -0.54 -8.45 -4.34
N ALA A 186 -1.82 -8.19 -4.53
CA ALA A 186 -2.43 -6.89 -4.32
C ALA A 186 -3.49 -6.97 -3.22
N ILE A 187 -3.64 -5.88 -2.46
CA ILE A 187 -4.80 -5.66 -1.60
C ILE A 187 -5.69 -4.61 -2.23
N CYS A 188 -6.99 -4.82 -2.19
CA CYS A 188 -8.02 -3.96 -2.79
C CYS A 188 -8.99 -3.47 -1.72
N PRO A 189 -8.60 -2.47 -0.90
CA PRO A 189 -9.50 -1.89 0.10
C PRO A 189 -10.62 -1.11 -0.57
N ALA A 190 -11.79 -1.06 0.09
CA ALA A 190 -12.82 -0.05 -0.15
C ALA A 190 -12.56 1.20 0.71
N PHE A 191 -13.65 1.87 1.10
CA PHE A 191 -13.58 3.05 1.93
C PHE A 191 -13.12 2.68 3.34
N ALA A 192 -12.00 3.27 3.76
CA ALA A 192 -11.46 3.12 5.10
C ALA A 192 -11.11 4.50 5.68
N ASP A 193 -11.22 4.63 6.98
CA ASP A 193 -10.93 5.86 7.70
C ASP A 193 -9.42 6.17 7.63
N THR A 194 -9.09 7.04 6.68
CA THR A 194 -7.71 7.49 6.39
C THR A 194 -7.74 8.93 5.88
N PRO A 195 -6.62 9.68 5.98
CA PRO A 195 -6.54 11.04 5.43
C PRO A 195 -6.91 11.11 3.94
N MET A 196 -6.55 10.11 3.14
CA MET A 196 -6.88 10.06 1.71
C MET A 196 -8.40 10.07 1.46
N LEU A 197 -9.20 9.38 2.27
CA LEU A 197 -10.66 9.40 2.15
C LEU A 197 -11.19 10.80 2.41
N THR A 198 -10.73 11.41 3.49
CA THR A 198 -11.11 12.77 3.90
C THR A 198 -10.81 13.79 2.81
N GLU A 199 -9.60 13.76 2.27
CA GLU A 199 -9.15 14.70 1.23
C GLU A 199 -9.88 14.51 -0.10
N SER A 200 -10.14 13.26 -0.51
CA SER A 200 -10.82 12.95 -1.78
C SER A 200 -12.30 13.30 -1.78
N LEU A 201 -12.93 13.33 -0.61
CA LEU A 201 -14.34 13.64 -0.44
C LEU A 201 -14.63 15.13 -0.22
N ALA A 202 -13.60 15.96 -0.03
CA ALA A 202 -13.80 17.39 0.21
C ALA A 202 -14.61 18.03 -0.93
N GLN A 203 -15.84 18.47 -0.62
CA GLN A 203 -16.72 19.18 -1.54
C GLN A 203 -17.22 20.48 -0.89
N PRO A 204 -17.24 21.61 -1.64
CA PRO A 204 -17.81 22.85 -1.11
C PRO A 204 -19.26 22.65 -0.66
N GLY A 205 -19.58 23.11 0.54
CA GLY A 205 -20.94 23.12 1.09
C GLY A 205 -21.42 21.80 1.69
N ARG A 206 -20.55 20.79 1.87
CA ARG A 206 -20.88 19.55 2.57
C ARG A 206 -19.87 19.24 3.66
N THR A 207 -20.34 18.67 4.78
CA THR A 207 -19.45 18.18 5.83
C THR A 207 -18.86 16.82 5.43
N GLN A 208 -17.70 16.52 5.98
CA GLN A 208 -17.05 15.22 5.81
C GLN A 208 -17.97 14.07 6.28
N GLU A 209 -18.66 14.25 7.40
CA GLU A 209 -19.58 13.26 7.97
C GLU A 209 -20.73 12.94 7.01
N GLU A 210 -21.32 13.95 6.35
CA GLU A 210 -22.37 13.75 5.35
C GLU A 210 -21.87 12.95 4.15
N MET A 211 -20.64 13.22 3.71
CA MET A 211 -20.05 12.52 2.57
C MET A 211 -19.72 11.06 2.90
N VAL A 212 -19.11 10.81 4.04
CA VAL A 212 -18.83 9.45 4.53
C VAL A 212 -20.15 8.68 4.74
N SER A 213 -21.17 9.31 5.37
CA SER A 213 -22.47 8.70 5.60
C SER A 213 -23.12 8.20 4.29
N ARG A 214 -23.05 8.99 3.21
CA ARG A 214 -23.57 8.58 1.90
C ARG A 214 -22.81 7.41 1.30
N LEU A 215 -21.50 7.42 1.41
CA LEU A 215 -20.64 6.34 0.89
C LEU A 215 -20.92 5.03 1.58
N VAL A 216 -20.99 5.03 2.91
CA VAL A 216 -21.21 3.81 3.68
C VAL A 216 -22.59 3.20 3.46
N GLN A 217 -23.57 3.99 3.01
CA GLN A 217 -24.89 3.47 2.65
C GLN A 217 -24.86 2.50 1.45
N THR A 218 -23.85 2.59 0.59
CA THR A 218 -23.67 1.67 -0.53
C THR A 218 -23.00 0.35 -0.11
N MET A 219 -22.39 0.33 1.08
CA MET A 219 -21.69 -0.86 1.58
C MET A 219 -22.66 -1.78 2.36
N PRO A 220 -22.64 -3.09 2.14
CA PRO A 220 -23.45 -4.04 2.94
C PRO A 220 -23.22 -3.93 4.44
N MET A 221 -21.96 -3.76 4.87
CA MET A 221 -21.61 -3.58 6.30
C MET A 221 -21.97 -2.21 6.88
N ARG A 222 -22.47 -1.26 6.07
CA ARG A 222 -22.97 0.07 6.48
C ARG A 222 -21.98 0.92 7.30
N ARG A 223 -20.68 0.67 7.14
CA ARG A 223 -19.61 1.46 7.75
C ARG A 223 -18.34 1.45 6.90
N ALA A 224 -17.50 2.45 7.07
CA ALA A 224 -16.13 2.39 6.58
C ALA A 224 -15.32 1.34 7.35
N GLY A 225 -14.32 0.76 6.71
CA GLY A 225 -13.32 -0.04 7.40
C GLY A 225 -12.40 0.84 8.25
N THR A 226 -11.78 0.27 9.25
CA THR A 226 -10.68 0.92 9.99
C THR A 226 -9.34 0.63 9.29
N ALA A 227 -8.35 1.48 9.53
CA ALA A 227 -6.99 1.21 9.06
C ALA A 227 -6.46 -0.15 9.60
N ASP A 228 -6.83 -0.51 10.84
CA ASP A 228 -6.46 -1.80 11.44
C ASP A 228 -7.04 -3.01 10.71
N GLU A 229 -8.29 -2.96 10.28
CA GLU A 229 -8.92 -4.07 9.53
C GLU A 229 -8.21 -4.31 8.20
N ILE A 230 -7.83 -3.25 7.50
CA ILE A 230 -7.09 -3.38 6.24
C ILE A 230 -5.66 -3.87 6.49
N VAL A 231 -4.98 -3.29 7.49
CA VAL A 231 -3.60 -3.69 7.84
C VAL A 231 -3.54 -5.12 8.37
N GLN A 232 -4.57 -5.59 9.08
CA GLN A 232 -4.66 -6.99 9.50
C GLN A 232 -4.65 -7.95 8.28
N ALA A 233 -5.35 -7.59 7.21
CA ALA A 233 -5.30 -8.34 5.95
C ALA A 233 -3.92 -8.25 5.30
N MET A 234 -3.26 -7.07 5.30
CA MET A 234 -1.89 -6.91 4.80
C MET A 234 -0.90 -7.83 5.54
N LEU A 235 -0.96 -7.86 6.87
CA LEU A 235 -0.16 -8.77 7.69
C LEU A 235 -0.40 -10.23 7.31
N TRP A 236 -1.66 -10.63 7.14
CA TRP A 236 -1.98 -12.00 6.77
C TRP A 236 -1.47 -12.37 5.37
N ILE A 237 -1.67 -11.52 4.35
CA ILE A 237 -1.17 -11.74 2.98
C ILE A 237 0.35 -11.91 2.96
N CYS A 238 1.07 -11.11 3.76
CA CYS A 238 2.52 -11.11 3.80
C CYS A 238 3.10 -12.24 4.65
N SER A 239 2.30 -12.91 5.48
CA SER A 239 2.73 -13.99 6.35
C SER A 239 3.24 -15.21 5.58
N ALA A 240 4.20 -15.92 6.17
CA ALA A 240 4.69 -17.20 5.68
C ALA A 240 3.60 -18.30 5.67
N GLU A 241 2.54 -18.14 6.46
CA GLU A 241 1.38 -19.04 6.49
C GLU A 241 0.64 -19.09 5.13
N ASN A 242 0.77 -18.04 4.29
CA ASN A 242 0.17 -17.94 2.96
C ASN A 242 1.15 -18.33 1.84
N SER A 243 1.95 -19.37 2.03
CA SER A 243 3.02 -19.74 1.10
C SER A 243 2.56 -20.09 -0.33
N PHE A 244 1.28 -20.41 -0.53
CA PHE A 244 0.73 -20.80 -1.85
C PHE A 244 -0.09 -19.70 -2.53
N MET A 245 -0.12 -18.46 -2.00
CA MET A 245 -0.87 -17.35 -2.56
C MET A 245 0.04 -16.34 -3.28
N THR A 246 -0.06 -16.26 -4.61
CA THR A 246 0.61 -15.27 -5.45
C THR A 246 -0.27 -14.86 -6.63
N GLY A 247 -0.14 -13.64 -7.14
CA GLY A 247 -0.94 -13.08 -8.23
C GLY A 247 -2.37 -12.71 -7.86
N HIS A 248 -2.72 -12.78 -6.57
CA HIS A 248 -4.07 -12.51 -6.08
C HIS A 248 -4.31 -11.02 -5.84
N ALA A 249 -5.53 -10.55 -6.13
CA ALA A 249 -6.04 -9.23 -5.76
C ALA A 249 -7.10 -9.43 -4.66
N LEU A 250 -6.68 -9.34 -3.39
CA LEU A 250 -7.56 -9.57 -2.25
C LEU A 250 -8.44 -8.35 -1.98
N VAL A 251 -9.73 -8.52 -2.14
CA VAL A 251 -10.73 -7.49 -1.83
C VAL A 251 -11.04 -7.47 -0.34
N VAL A 252 -11.01 -6.27 0.28
CA VAL A 252 -11.36 -6.02 1.68
C VAL A 252 -12.27 -4.79 1.72
N ASP A 253 -13.58 -5.00 1.56
CA ASP A 253 -14.50 -3.96 1.11
C ASP A 253 -15.85 -3.89 1.84
N GLY A 254 -16.03 -4.64 2.92
CA GLY A 254 -17.31 -4.68 3.65
C GLY A 254 -18.48 -5.18 2.78
N GLY A 255 -18.20 -5.98 1.74
CA GLY A 255 -19.18 -6.58 0.83
C GLY A 255 -19.57 -5.70 -0.36
N LEU A 256 -18.92 -4.57 -0.59
CA LEU A 256 -19.25 -3.62 -1.66
C LEU A 256 -19.28 -4.28 -3.04
N THR A 257 -18.36 -5.20 -3.33
CA THR A 257 -18.25 -5.89 -4.63
C THR A 257 -18.99 -7.23 -4.70
N ALA A 258 -19.68 -7.62 -3.63
CA ALA A 258 -20.46 -8.87 -3.59
C ALA A 258 -21.89 -8.72 -4.14
N LEU A 259 -22.30 -7.51 -4.54
CA LEU A 259 -23.64 -7.17 -5.05
C LEU A 259 -23.62 -7.03 -6.57
#